data_4ee2dabc5b0ba1c1152d0cefce3ea74f
#
_entry.id   4ee2dabc5b0ba1c1152d0cefce3ea74f
#
_cell.length_a   1.000
_cell.length_b   1.000
_cell.length_c   1.000
_cell.angle_alpha   90.00
_cell.angle_beta   90.00
_cell.angle_gamma   90.00
#
_symmetry.space_group_name_H-M   'P 1'
#
loop_
_entity.id
_entity.type
_entity.pdbx_description
1 polymer ?
#
loop_
_entity_poly.entity_id
_entity_poly.type
_entity_poly.pdbx_seq_one_letter_code
_entity_poly.pdbx_strand_id
1 'polypeptide(L)'
;SDLTLPATASVSLYHELTDEWAIMGDYTWTGWDSLDELRFEFDSDQGDSVTTFKWKDTSRVAIGTTYSPAASNWIYRAGIAFDESPIPSAKYRTPRLPGGDRLWFSIGAGYRHSDNLHFDFGYTYVDVDDPEINKTADLGPPPNEDAFRGSLKGDYDANVHILSAQLRHDYY
;
A
#
# COMPACT_ATOMS: atom_id res chain seq x y z
N SER A 1 -20.19 3.10 15.43
CA SER A 1 -18.98 3.90 15.14
C SER A 1 -18.95 4.28 13.67
N ASP A 2 -18.73 5.55 13.38
CA ASP A 2 -18.60 6.05 12.02
C ASP A 2 -17.12 6.06 11.62
N LEU A 3 -16.82 5.53 10.45
CA LEU A 3 -15.47 5.56 9.87
C LEU A 3 -15.49 6.40 8.59
N THR A 4 -14.79 7.52 8.60
CA THR A 4 -14.62 8.34 7.41
C THR A 4 -13.44 7.83 6.61
N LEU A 5 -13.66 7.43 5.36
CA LEU A 5 -12.57 7.04 4.46
C LEU A 5 -11.87 8.29 3.91
N PRO A 6 -10.54 8.25 3.72
CA PRO A 6 -9.79 9.37 3.20
C PRO A 6 -10.16 9.69 1.74
N ALA A 7 -10.09 10.95 1.39
CA ALA A 7 -10.15 11.38 0.00
C ALA A 7 -8.89 10.95 -0.74
N THR A 8 -9.02 10.60 -2.02
CA THR A 8 -7.89 10.21 -2.87
C THR A 8 -7.96 10.96 -4.20
N ALA A 9 -6.83 11.47 -4.65
CA ALA A 9 -6.68 12.08 -5.97
C ALA A 9 -5.48 11.46 -6.68
N SER A 10 -5.64 11.13 -7.96
CA SER A 10 -4.54 10.58 -8.76
C SER A 10 -4.48 11.21 -10.15
N VAL A 11 -3.26 11.26 -10.70
CA VAL A 11 -2.98 11.63 -12.07
C VAL A 11 -2.04 10.61 -12.68
N SER A 12 -2.36 10.15 -13.88
CA SER A 12 -1.58 9.16 -14.61
C SER A 12 -1.25 9.66 -16.00
N LEU A 13 -0.04 9.36 -16.45
CA LEU A 13 0.43 9.64 -17.80
C LEU A 13 0.82 8.34 -18.50
N TYR A 14 0.48 8.24 -19.76
CA TYR A 14 0.91 7.16 -20.67
C TYR A 14 1.47 7.79 -21.92
N HIS A 15 2.63 7.31 -22.40
CA HIS A 15 3.26 7.81 -23.58
C HIS A 15 3.94 6.68 -24.37
N GLU A 16 3.59 6.56 -25.64
CA GLU A 16 4.25 5.67 -26.58
C GLU A 16 5.51 6.35 -27.13
N LEU A 17 6.67 5.80 -26.78
CA LEU A 17 7.96 6.27 -27.26
C LEU A 17 8.22 5.79 -28.70
N THR A 18 7.79 4.56 -28.99
CA THR A 18 7.85 3.90 -30.29
C THR A 18 6.68 2.92 -30.41
N ASP A 19 6.50 2.27 -31.55
CA ASP A 19 5.50 1.23 -31.74
C ASP A 19 5.70 0.01 -30.80
N GLU A 20 6.91 -0.15 -30.26
CA GLU A 20 7.26 -1.26 -29.35
C GLU A 20 7.38 -0.86 -27.88
N TRP A 21 7.63 0.42 -27.59
CA TRP A 21 7.91 0.90 -26.25
C TRP A 21 6.93 1.95 -25.78
N ALA A 22 6.36 1.74 -24.60
CA ALA A 22 5.59 2.73 -23.89
C ALA A 22 6.13 2.93 -22.47
N ILE A 23 5.99 4.16 -21.97
CA ILE A 23 6.25 4.52 -20.56
C ILE A 23 4.99 5.04 -19.92
N MET A 24 4.90 4.85 -18.61
CA MET A 24 3.79 5.34 -17.81
C MET A 24 4.29 5.86 -16.49
N GLY A 25 3.59 6.86 -15.96
CA GLY A 25 3.84 7.42 -14.65
C GLY A 25 2.53 7.66 -13.94
N ASP A 26 2.53 7.51 -12.63
CA ASP A 26 1.37 7.72 -11.78
C ASP A 26 1.79 8.47 -10.51
N TYR A 27 0.96 9.41 -10.11
CA TYR A 27 1.03 10.06 -8.81
C TYR A 27 -0.33 9.99 -8.15
N THR A 28 -0.36 9.49 -6.93
CA THR A 28 -1.57 9.42 -6.11
C THR A 28 -1.33 10.10 -4.77
N TRP A 29 -2.23 10.98 -4.39
CA TRP A 29 -2.32 11.57 -3.06
C TRP A 29 -3.51 10.97 -2.31
N THR A 30 -3.34 10.73 -0.99
CA THR A 30 -4.40 10.24 -0.11
C THR A 30 -4.40 11.05 1.19
N GLY A 31 -5.56 11.66 1.51
CA GLY A 31 -5.79 12.52 2.67
C GLY A 31 -6.06 11.71 3.94
N TRP A 32 -5.04 11.03 4.45
CA TRP A 32 -5.11 10.22 5.66
C TRP A 32 -5.22 11.05 6.94
N ASP A 33 -4.98 12.37 6.89
CA ASP A 33 -5.14 13.28 8.03
C ASP A 33 -6.58 13.30 8.57
N SER A 34 -7.56 12.87 7.76
CA SER A 34 -8.95 12.68 8.19
C SER A 34 -9.14 11.56 9.21
N LEU A 35 -8.13 10.69 9.41
CA LEU A 35 -8.18 9.54 10.32
C LEU A 35 -7.30 9.78 11.56
N ASP A 36 -7.79 10.58 12.50
CA ASP A 36 -7.10 10.91 13.74
C ASP A 36 -7.10 9.78 14.75
N GLU A 37 -8.23 9.07 14.88
CA GLU A 37 -8.42 8.00 15.86
C GLU A 37 -9.43 6.96 15.39
N LEU A 38 -9.34 5.76 15.95
CA LEU A 38 -10.37 4.74 15.88
C LEU A 38 -11.00 4.59 17.26
N ARG A 39 -12.30 4.88 17.36
CA ARG A 39 -13.07 4.84 18.59
C ARG A 39 -14.14 3.75 18.52
N PHE A 40 -14.13 2.87 19.50
CA PHE A 40 -15.21 1.92 19.74
C PHE A 40 -16.00 2.37 20.97
N GLU A 41 -17.22 2.76 20.74
CA GLU A 41 -18.20 3.09 21.78
C GLU A 41 -18.97 1.82 22.14
N PHE A 42 -19.18 1.57 23.43
CA PHE A 42 -19.91 0.40 23.90
C PHE A 42 -21.23 0.84 24.52
N ASP A 43 -22.30 0.09 24.24
CA ASP A 43 -23.64 0.33 24.83
C ASP A 43 -23.73 -0.12 26.31
N SER A 44 -22.59 -0.29 26.98
CA SER A 44 -22.46 -0.71 28.38
C SER A 44 -21.72 0.37 29.19
N ASP A 45 -21.63 0.19 30.53
CA ASP A 45 -20.86 1.06 31.42
C ASP A 45 -19.34 0.97 31.19
N GLN A 46 -18.89 0.18 30.22
CA GLN A 46 -17.49 0.10 29.82
C GLN A 46 -17.12 1.38 29.05
N GLY A 47 -16.03 2.01 29.45
CA GLY A 47 -15.50 3.18 28.74
C GLY A 47 -15.05 2.85 27.30
N ASP A 48 -15.09 3.85 26.43
CA ASP A 48 -14.69 3.74 25.03
C ASP A 48 -13.28 3.18 24.88
N SER A 49 -13.09 2.37 23.84
CA SER A 49 -11.75 1.94 23.40
C SER A 49 -11.25 2.84 22.28
N VAL A 50 -10.26 3.68 22.58
CA VAL A 50 -9.68 4.61 21.61
C VAL A 50 -8.30 4.12 21.19
N THR A 51 -7.99 4.27 19.91
CA THR A 51 -6.65 4.11 19.35
C THR A 51 -6.32 5.34 18.53
N THR A 52 -5.38 6.14 19.02
CA THR A 52 -4.95 7.38 18.38
C THR A 52 -3.99 7.08 17.24
N PHE A 53 -4.33 7.51 16.04
CA PHE A 53 -3.52 7.32 14.83
C PHE A 53 -2.73 8.58 14.46
N LYS A 54 -3.36 9.74 14.41
CA LYS A 54 -2.80 11.02 13.92
C LYS A 54 -2.07 10.85 12.59
N TRP A 55 -2.71 10.13 11.68
CA TRP A 55 -2.11 9.84 10.40
C TRP A 55 -1.89 11.12 9.60
N LYS A 56 -0.87 11.12 8.75
CA LYS A 56 -0.53 12.20 7.83
C LYS A 56 -0.95 11.83 6.41
N ASP A 57 -1.23 12.81 5.61
CA ASP A 57 -1.41 12.62 4.17
C ASP A 57 -0.20 11.94 3.55
N THR A 58 -0.45 11.15 2.52
CA THR A 58 0.58 10.38 1.84
C THR A 58 0.55 10.59 0.34
N SER A 59 1.72 10.39 -0.27
CA SER A 59 1.91 10.35 -1.71
C SER A 59 2.44 8.99 -2.13
N ARG A 60 1.99 8.54 -3.31
CA ARG A 60 2.55 7.41 -4.02
C ARG A 60 2.97 7.84 -5.41
N VAL A 61 4.19 7.50 -5.79
CA VAL A 61 4.74 7.76 -7.13
C VAL A 61 5.10 6.43 -7.77
N ALA A 62 4.71 6.24 -9.02
CA ALA A 62 5.07 5.05 -9.78
C ALA A 62 5.54 5.40 -11.19
N ILE A 63 6.49 4.63 -11.69
CA ILE A 63 6.93 4.66 -13.09
C ILE A 63 6.98 3.24 -13.63
N GLY A 64 6.57 3.06 -14.87
CA GLY A 64 6.57 1.76 -15.52
C GLY A 64 6.86 1.86 -17.00
N THR A 65 7.16 0.71 -17.59
CA THR A 65 7.39 0.56 -19.02
C THR A 65 6.79 -0.73 -19.53
N THR A 66 6.38 -0.70 -20.79
CA THR A 66 5.95 -1.86 -21.56
C THR A 66 6.81 -1.96 -22.80
N TYR A 67 7.27 -3.18 -23.11
CA TYR A 67 7.98 -3.53 -24.33
C TYR A 67 7.24 -4.62 -25.09
N SER A 68 6.81 -4.31 -26.31
CA SER A 68 6.03 -5.18 -27.19
C SER A 68 6.75 -5.35 -28.52
N PRO A 69 7.67 -6.33 -28.67
CA PRO A 69 8.43 -6.51 -29.91
C PRO A 69 7.50 -6.81 -31.11
N ALA A 70 7.68 -6.13 -32.24
CA ALA A 70 6.80 -6.17 -33.42
C ALA A 70 6.59 -7.58 -34.00
N ALA A 71 7.58 -8.47 -33.92
CA ALA A 71 7.51 -9.84 -34.46
C ALA A 71 7.27 -10.89 -33.37
N SER A 72 6.72 -10.52 -32.22
CA SER A 72 6.57 -11.38 -31.05
C SER A 72 5.14 -11.39 -30.52
N ASN A 73 4.74 -12.54 -29.98
CA ASN A 73 3.51 -12.64 -29.20
C ASN A 73 3.71 -12.29 -27.71
N TRP A 74 4.90 -11.90 -27.31
CA TRP A 74 5.23 -11.54 -25.96
C TRP A 74 5.15 -10.03 -25.73
N ILE A 75 4.72 -9.67 -24.53
CA ILE A 75 4.74 -8.30 -23.98
C ILE A 75 5.45 -8.37 -22.65
N TYR A 76 6.45 -7.50 -22.44
CA TYR A 76 7.19 -7.42 -21.19
C TYR A 76 6.86 -6.11 -20.47
N ARG A 77 6.79 -6.17 -19.15
CA ARG A 77 6.47 -5.01 -18.31
C ARG A 77 7.43 -4.94 -17.15
N ALA A 78 7.81 -3.74 -16.78
CA ALA A 78 8.58 -3.48 -15.57
C ALA A 78 8.10 -2.18 -14.92
N GLY A 79 8.23 -2.08 -13.61
CA GLY A 79 7.84 -0.87 -12.88
C GLY A 79 8.48 -0.81 -11.51
N ILE A 80 8.58 0.42 -11.02
CA ILE A 80 9.00 0.75 -9.66
C ILE A 80 8.00 1.76 -9.09
N ALA A 81 7.69 1.65 -7.79
CA ALA A 81 6.90 2.64 -7.09
C ALA A 81 7.41 2.87 -5.68
N PHE A 82 7.24 4.09 -5.21
CA PHE A 82 7.43 4.48 -3.81
C PHE A 82 6.08 4.89 -3.23
N ASP A 83 5.76 4.42 -2.02
CA ASP A 83 4.48 4.60 -1.36
C ASP A 83 4.73 4.95 0.12
N GLU A 84 4.38 6.17 0.51
CA GLU A 84 4.59 6.67 1.86
C GLU A 84 3.63 6.03 2.85
N SER A 85 4.11 5.79 4.07
CA SER A 85 3.28 5.38 5.21
C SER A 85 2.58 6.58 5.83
N PRO A 86 1.28 6.49 6.16
CA PRO A 86 0.58 7.56 6.87
C PRO A 86 0.99 7.69 8.34
N ILE A 87 1.71 6.72 8.91
CA ILE A 87 2.01 6.65 10.33
C ILE A 87 3.12 7.65 10.69
N PRO A 88 2.86 8.69 11.52
CA PRO A 88 3.81 9.79 11.71
C PRO A 88 5.02 9.42 12.58
N SER A 89 4.90 8.43 13.46
CA SER A 89 6.00 8.01 14.33
C SER A 89 5.74 6.67 15.02
N ALA A 90 6.79 6.09 15.64
CA ALA A 90 6.75 4.85 16.40
C ALA A 90 5.70 4.86 17.54
N LYS A 91 5.41 6.03 18.13
CA LYS A 91 4.40 6.21 19.17
C LYS A 91 2.98 5.91 18.67
N TYR A 92 2.66 6.33 17.44
CA TYR A 92 1.32 6.19 16.85
C TYR A 92 1.17 4.89 16.04
N ARG A 93 2.26 4.14 15.84
CA ARG A 93 2.20 2.82 15.20
C ARG A 93 1.51 1.83 16.12
N THR A 94 0.57 1.07 15.57
CA THR A 94 -0.12 0.02 16.32
C THR A 94 0.39 -1.35 15.89
N PRO A 95 0.40 -2.37 16.77
CA PRO A 95 0.82 -3.73 16.41
C PRO A 95 -0.01 -4.36 15.30
N ARG A 96 -1.25 -3.87 15.09
CA ARG A 96 -2.17 -4.38 14.08
C ARG A 96 -1.92 -3.79 12.70
N LEU A 97 -1.32 -2.60 12.63
CA LEU A 97 -1.03 -1.85 11.41
C LEU A 97 0.42 -1.34 11.47
N PRO A 98 1.40 -2.24 11.31
CA PRO A 98 2.81 -1.90 11.50
C PRO A 98 3.44 -1.14 10.33
N GLY A 99 2.68 -0.79 9.30
CA GLY A 99 3.15 -0.27 8.02
C GLY A 99 4.27 0.77 8.10
N GLY A 100 5.23 0.65 7.20
CA GLY A 100 6.32 1.59 6.89
C GLY A 100 6.20 2.11 5.47
N ASP A 101 7.12 2.98 5.05
CA ASP A 101 7.26 3.37 3.65
C ASP A 101 7.59 2.13 2.81
N ARG A 102 7.17 2.10 1.54
CA ARG A 102 7.27 0.90 0.70
C ARG A 102 7.91 1.22 -0.63
N LEU A 103 8.87 0.41 -1.01
CA LEU A 103 9.46 0.42 -2.34
C LEU A 103 9.03 -0.85 -3.09
N TRP A 104 8.44 -0.67 -4.26
CA TRP A 104 7.87 -1.74 -5.08
C TRP A 104 8.71 -1.95 -6.33
N PHE A 105 9.05 -3.19 -6.60
CA PHE A 105 9.71 -3.62 -7.84
C PHE A 105 8.82 -4.65 -8.51
N SER A 106 8.39 -4.38 -9.74
CA SER A 106 7.46 -5.23 -10.45
C SER A 106 8.00 -5.59 -11.82
N ILE A 107 7.84 -6.86 -12.20
CA ILE A 107 8.07 -7.34 -13.56
C ILE A 107 6.89 -8.19 -14.01
N GLY A 108 6.64 -8.23 -15.30
CA GLY A 108 5.56 -9.01 -15.87
C GLY A 108 5.83 -9.42 -17.31
N ALA A 109 5.18 -10.50 -17.72
CA ALA A 109 5.18 -10.98 -19.10
C ALA A 109 3.77 -11.39 -19.49
N GLY A 110 3.33 -10.92 -20.67
CA GLY A 110 2.10 -11.34 -21.33
C GLY A 110 2.42 -12.16 -22.57
N TYR A 111 1.65 -13.21 -22.84
CA TYR A 111 1.76 -14.02 -24.04
C TYR A 111 0.40 -14.14 -24.75
N ARG A 112 0.36 -13.69 -26.00
CA ARG A 112 -0.80 -13.86 -26.88
C ARG A 112 -0.69 -15.21 -27.59
N HIS A 113 -1.47 -16.17 -27.13
CA HIS A 113 -1.49 -17.51 -27.74
C HIS A 113 -2.28 -17.52 -29.04
N SER A 114 -3.41 -16.81 -29.06
CA SER A 114 -4.27 -16.60 -30.24
C SER A 114 -4.97 -15.24 -30.11
N ASP A 115 -5.78 -14.88 -31.10
CA ASP A 115 -6.53 -13.60 -31.10
C ASP A 115 -7.49 -13.49 -29.90
N ASN A 116 -7.94 -14.62 -29.38
CA ASN A 116 -8.89 -14.68 -28.27
C ASN A 116 -8.35 -15.30 -26.98
N LEU A 117 -7.06 -15.70 -26.91
CA LEU A 117 -6.50 -16.34 -25.72
C LEU A 117 -5.16 -15.71 -25.32
N HIS A 118 -5.12 -15.14 -24.13
CA HIS A 118 -3.97 -14.43 -23.58
C HIS A 118 -3.63 -14.95 -22.18
N PHE A 119 -2.34 -15.00 -21.88
CA PHE A 119 -1.79 -15.33 -20.58
C PHE A 119 -0.95 -14.17 -20.07
N ASP A 120 -1.11 -13.79 -18.81
CA ASP A 120 -0.28 -12.80 -18.15
C ASP A 120 0.29 -13.37 -16.85
N PHE A 121 1.55 -13.05 -16.60
CA PHE A 121 2.29 -13.42 -15.39
C PHE A 121 2.93 -12.17 -14.81
N GLY A 122 2.91 -12.08 -13.50
CA GLY A 122 3.52 -10.96 -12.79
C GLY A 122 4.21 -11.42 -11.51
N TYR A 123 5.28 -10.72 -11.18
CA TYR A 123 5.97 -10.81 -9.91
C TYR A 123 6.23 -9.41 -9.38
N THR A 124 5.95 -9.20 -8.11
CA THR A 124 6.26 -7.96 -7.41
C THR A 124 6.96 -8.28 -6.10
N TYR A 125 8.07 -7.61 -5.87
CA TYR A 125 8.74 -7.53 -4.58
C TYR A 125 8.44 -6.19 -3.94
N VAL A 126 8.02 -6.19 -2.67
CA VAL A 126 7.78 -5.00 -1.87
C VAL A 126 8.74 -5.02 -0.71
N ASP A 127 9.58 -4.02 -0.66
CA ASP A 127 10.45 -3.73 0.47
C ASP A 127 9.73 -2.74 1.38
N VAL A 128 9.60 -3.07 2.65
CA VAL A 128 8.96 -2.21 3.65
C VAL A 128 10.06 -1.69 4.55
N ASP A 129 10.24 -0.36 4.61
CA ASP A 129 11.20 0.28 5.51
C ASP A 129 10.96 -0.21 6.94
N ASP A 130 12.04 -0.46 7.70
CA ASP A 130 12.01 -1.08 9.03
C ASP A 130 11.33 -0.16 10.06
N PRO A 131 9.99 -0.25 10.25
CA PRO A 131 9.27 0.68 11.09
C PRO A 131 9.38 0.31 12.57
N GLU A 132 9.79 1.27 13.38
CA GLU A 132 9.81 1.12 14.83
C GLU A 132 8.41 1.25 15.45
N ILE A 133 8.16 0.51 16.54
CA ILE A 133 7.03 0.71 17.44
C ILE A 133 7.54 1.06 18.85
N ASN A 134 6.91 2.06 19.47
CA ASN A 134 7.25 2.48 20.84
C ASN A 134 5.98 2.93 21.57
N LYS A 135 5.27 1.96 22.13
CA LYS A 135 4.09 2.13 22.99
C LYS A 135 4.51 2.06 24.44
N THR A 136 4.03 3.00 25.26
CA THR A 136 4.30 3.03 26.68
C THR A 136 2.99 3.12 27.44
N ALA A 137 2.69 2.08 28.24
CA ALA A 137 1.56 2.09 29.16
C ALA A 137 1.84 3.04 30.31
N ASP A 138 0.89 3.92 30.60
CA ASP A 138 0.92 4.81 31.74
C ASP A 138 -0.41 4.69 32.52
N LEU A 139 -0.32 4.21 33.75
CA LEU A 139 -1.43 4.04 34.69
C LEU A 139 -1.69 5.28 35.55
N GLY A 140 -0.92 6.35 35.33
CA GLY A 140 -1.07 7.62 36.06
C GLY A 140 -2.47 8.25 35.82
N PRO A 141 -2.88 9.22 36.69
CA PRO A 141 -4.17 9.90 36.55
C PRO A 141 -4.06 11.13 35.59
N PRO A 142 -4.76 11.18 34.44
CA PRO A 142 -5.53 10.09 33.82
C PRO A 142 -4.63 9.06 33.14
N PRO A 143 -5.03 7.77 33.15
CA PRO A 143 -4.27 6.75 32.42
C PRO A 143 -4.32 7.00 30.90
N ASN A 144 -3.24 6.65 30.19
CA ASN A 144 -3.22 6.77 28.73
C ASN A 144 -3.96 5.59 28.06
N GLU A 145 -4.14 5.67 26.73
CA GLU A 145 -4.84 4.65 25.92
C GLU A 145 -4.17 3.26 25.99
N ASP A 146 -2.87 3.20 26.27
CA ASP A 146 -2.09 1.97 26.35
C ASP A 146 -2.02 1.39 27.79
N ALA A 147 -2.59 2.06 28.80
CA ALA A 147 -2.52 1.71 30.22
C ALA A 147 -2.83 0.23 30.49
N PHE A 148 -3.85 -0.32 29.83
CA PHE A 148 -4.29 -1.72 29.99
C PHE A 148 -3.84 -2.64 28.83
N ARG A 149 -3.11 -2.09 27.83
CA ARG A 149 -2.58 -2.84 26.70
C ARG A 149 -1.12 -3.25 26.90
N GLY A 150 -0.45 -2.62 27.84
CA GLY A 150 0.97 -2.82 28.12
C GLY A 150 1.90 -1.96 27.26
N SER A 151 3.18 -2.02 27.56
CA SER A 151 4.23 -1.34 26.80
C SER A 151 4.80 -2.28 25.75
N LEU A 152 5.06 -1.75 24.55
CA LEU A 152 5.68 -2.50 23.45
C LEU A 152 6.70 -1.62 22.75
N LYS A 153 7.94 -2.12 22.67
CA LYS A 153 9.02 -1.47 21.93
C LYS A 153 9.74 -2.50 21.07
N GLY A 154 10.00 -2.15 19.83
CA GLY A 154 10.68 -3.01 18.86
C GLY A 154 10.68 -2.39 17.48
N ASP A 155 11.14 -3.15 16.53
CA ASP A 155 11.20 -2.86 15.11
C ASP A 155 10.52 -3.99 14.33
N TYR A 156 10.10 -3.69 13.12
CA TYR A 156 9.56 -4.66 12.19
C TYR A 156 10.48 -4.74 10.98
N ASP A 157 10.83 -5.95 10.58
CA ASP A 157 11.48 -6.25 9.31
C ASP A 157 10.45 -6.98 8.45
N ALA A 158 10.08 -6.40 7.32
CA ALA A 158 9.02 -6.95 6.49
C ALA A 158 9.30 -6.77 5.00
N ASN A 159 9.10 -7.83 4.25
CA ASN A 159 9.06 -7.80 2.81
C ASN A 159 7.89 -8.65 2.29
N VAL A 160 7.44 -8.38 1.06
CA VAL A 160 6.32 -9.11 0.47
C VAL A 160 6.68 -9.54 -0.95
N HIS A 161 6.40 -10.80 -1.26
CA HIS A 161 6.50 -11.36 -2.59
C HIS A 161 5.11 -11.66 -3.13
N ILE A 162 4.76 -11.08 -4.27
CA ILE A 162 3.46 -11.26 -4.91
C ILE A 162 3.67 -11.93 -6.26
N LEU A 163 3.06 -13.10 -6.44
CA LEU A 163 3.01 -13.79 -7.72
C LEU A 163 1.58 -13.71 -8.25
N SER A 164 1.43 -13.39 -9.53
CA SER A 164 0.13 -13.34 -10.20
C SER A 164 0.15 -14.08 -11.54
N ALA A 165 -0.96 -14.71 -11.87
CA ALA A 165 -1.20 -15.30 -13.17
C ALA A 165 -2.64 -15.00 -13.58
N GLN A 166 -2.85 -14.64 -14.83
CA GLN A 166 -4.16 -14.37 -15.40
C GLN A 166 -4.29 -15.07 -16.74
N LEU A 167 -5.47 -15.62 -17.01
CA LEU A 167 -5.89 -16.09 -18.32
C LEU A 167 -7.08 -15.25 -18.74
N ARG A 168 -7.03 -14.70 -19.97
CA ARG A 168 -8.14 -14.01 -20.61
C ARG A 168 -8.55 -14.75 -21.86
N HIS A 169 -9.84 -15.08 -21.96
CA HIS A 169 -10.44 -15.67 -23.14
C HIS A 169 -11.64 -14.82 -23.59
N ASP A 170 -11.56 -14.29 -24.80
CA ASP A 170 -12.63 -13.47 -25.40
C ASP A 170 -13.56 -14.41 -26.21
N TYR A 171 -14.86 -14.40 -25.92
CA TYR A 171 -15.88 -15.15 -26.62
C TYR A 171 -16.53 -14.24 -27.66
N TYR A 172 -16.52 -14.67 -28.89
CA TYR A 172 -17.21 -14.00 -30.01
C TYR A 172 -18.50 -14.73 -30.34
#